data_08b235cc9b821debe63726c1d8d13b22
#
_entry.id   08b235cc9b821debe63726c1d8d13b22
#
_cell.length_a   1.000
_cell.length_b   1.000
_cell.length_c   1.000
_cell.angle_alpha   90.00
_cell.angle_beta   90.00
_cell.angle_gamma   90.00
#
_symmetry.space_group_name_H-M   'P 1'
#
loop_
_entity.id
_entity.type
_entity.pdbx_description
1 polymer ?
#
loop_
_entity_poly.entity_id
_entity_poly.type
_entity_poly.pdbx_seq_one_letter_code
_entity_poly.pdbx_strand_id
1 'polypeptide(L)'
;MSFEDFAVRDLSVYSESIGAELKHYRDSSGLEVDAIVKLPNGEYGAVEIKIASDKNISDGIASLNSFNRRLKNSKLKLPAFRMILTSHGSCRKTEDDIYIVPINVLRD
;
A
#
# COMPACT_ATOMS: atom_id res chain seq x y z
N MET A 1 8.30 -8.36 -17.31
CA MET A 1 7.85 -7.41 -16.27
C MET A 1 7.30 -8.20 -15.10
N SER A 2 7.74 -7.90 -13.90
CA SER A 2 7.21 -8.54 -12.70
C SER A 2 5.80 -8.01 -12.39
N PHE A 3 5.07 -8.75 -11.56
CA PHE A 3 3.78 -8.26 -11.08
C PHE A 3 3.94 -6.94 -10.32
N GLU A 4 4.98 -6.82 -9.48
CA GLU A 4 5.20 -5.59 -8.73
C GLU A 4 5.40 -4.40 -9.65
N ASP A 5 6.22 -4.54 -10.68
CA ASP A 5 6.44 -3.45 -11.66
C ASP A 5 5.15 -3.06 -12.36
N PHE A 6 4.38 -4.06 -12.76
CA PHE A 6 3.08 -3.85 -13.39
C PHE A 6 2.12 -3.11 -12.44
N ALA A 7 2.07 -3.53 -11.19
CA ALA A 7 1.19 -2.93 -10.18
C ALA A 7 1.60 -1.49 -9.86
N VAL A 8 2.89 -1.21 -9.75
CA VAL A 8 3.39 0.15 -9.52
C VAL A 8 2.98 1.04 -10.68
N ARG A 9 3.09 0.56 -11.91
CA ARG A 9 2.69 1.32 -13.09
C ARG A 9 1.19 1.65 -13.08
N ASP A 10 0.35 0.65 -12.80
CA ASP A 10 -1.10 0.86 -12.73
C ASP A 10 -1.47 1.81 -11.60
N LEU A 11 -0.83 1.64 -10.44
CA LEU A 11 -1.06 2.51 -9.29
C LEU A 11 -0.62 3.95 -9.58
N SER A 12 0.48 4.12 -10.32
CA SER A 12 0.96 5.44 -10.74
C SER A 12 -0.05 6.14 -11.64
N VAL A 13 -0.60 5.43 -12.62
CA VAL A 13 -1.61 5.96 -13.52
C VAL A 13 -2.86 6.36 -12.73
N TYR A 14 -3.32 5.49 -11.85
CA TYR A 14 -4.49 5.77 -11.01
C TYR A 14 -4.23 6.99 -10.12
N SER A 15 -3.06 7.04 -9.46
CA SER A 15 -2.70 8.15 -8.57
C SER A 15 -2.70 9.48 -9.33
N GLU A 16 -2.13 9.48 -10.52
CA GLU A 16 -2.12 10.68 -11.37
C GLU A 16 -3.53 11.15 -11.69
N SER A 17 -4.45 10.21 -11.95
CA SER A 17 -5.83 10.54 -12.29
C SER A 17 -6.59 11.22 -11.15
N ILE A 18 -6.19 11.01 -9.91
CA ILE A 18 -6.83 11.64 -8.73
C ILE A 18 -5.98 12.77 -8.15
N GLY A 19 -4.92 13.17 -8.83
CA GLY A 19 -4.05 14.24 -8.37
C GLY A 19 -3.11 13.84 -7.23
N ALA A 20 -2.92 12.55 -7.01
CA ALA A 20 -2.01 12.06 -5.98
C ALA A 20 -0.61 11.84 -6.55
N GLU A 21 0.36 11.82 -5.66
CA GLU A 21 1.77 11.60 -6.00
C GLU A 21 2.21 10.26 -5.40
N LEU A 22 2.89 9.44 -6.22
CA LEU A 22 3.35 8.13 -5.78
C LEU A 22 4.80 8.22 -5.33
N LYS A 23 5.09 7.70 -4.13
CA LYS A 23 6.43 7.67 -3.56
C LYS A 23 6.74 6.27 -3.03
N HIS A 24 8.01 6.04 -2.71
CA HIS A 24 8.49 4.82 -2.07
C HIS A 24 9.01 5.17 -0.69
N TYR A 25 8.82 4.29 0.29
CA TYR A 25 9.33 4.51 1.65
C TYR A 25 10.38 3.47 2.00
N ARG A 26 11.49 3.97 2.54
CA ARG A 26 12.54 3.12 3.13
C ARG A 26 13.19 3.90 4.26
N ASP A 27 13.41 3.25 5.40
CA ASP A 27 14.14 3.89 6.50
C ASP A 27 15.45 3.18 6.80
N SER A 28 16.24 3.74 7.73
CA SER A 28 17.56 3.23 8.07
C SER A 28 17.53 1.87 8.77
N SER A 29 16.38 1.44 9.29
CA SER A 29 16.23 0.12 9.91
C SER A 29 15.97 -0.99 8.90
N GLY A 30 15.78 -0.64 7.62
CA GLY A 30 15.46 -1.59 6.57
C GLY A 30 13.97 -1.78 6.34
N LEU A 31 13.12 -1.09 7.08
CA LEU A 31 11.67 -1.13 6.84
C LEU A 31 11.35 -0.41 5.54
N GLU A 32 10.57 -1.05 4.69
CA GLU A 32 10.14 -0.50 3.40
C GLU A 32 8.64 -0.61 3.24
N VAL A 33 8.05 0.34 2.51
CA VAL A 33 6.67 0.25 2.03
C VAL A 33 6.72 0.44 0.52
N ASP A 34 6.09 -0.47 -0.22
CA ASP A 34 6.19 -0.50 -1.68
C ASP A 34 5.73 0.80 -2.34
N ALA A 35 4.66 1.40 -1.82
CA ALA A 35 4.18 2.66 -2.37
C ALA A 35 3.49 3.50 -1.30
N ILE A 36 3.77 4.80 -1.36
CA ILE A 36 3.07 5.81 -0.57
C ILE A 36 2.31 6.69 -1.55
N VAL A 37 0.99 6.77 -1.38
CA VAL A 37 0.10 7.57 -2.22
C VAL A 37 -0.18 8.87 -1.48
N LYS A 38 0.46 9.96 -1.90
CA LYS A 38 0.29 11.29 -1.28
C LYS A 38 -0.89 11.99 -1.93
N LEU A 39 -1.93 12.24 -1.15
CA LEU A 39 -3.15 12.88 -1.62
C LEU A 39 -3.02 14.40 -1.63
N PRO A 40 -3.81 15.11 -2.48
CA PRO A 40 -3.73 16.58 -2.56
C PRO A 40 -4.01 17.30 -1.23
N ASN A 41 -4.79 16.68 -0.34
CA ASN A 41 -5.16 17.28 0.95
C ASN A 41 -4.09 17.10 2.04
N GLY A 42 -2.93 16.53 1.70
CA GLY A 42 -1.85 16.28 2.66
C GLY A 42 -1.95 14.95 3.37
N GLU A 43 -3.03 14.20 3.21
CA GLU A 43 -3.14 12.84 3.70
C GLU A 43 -2.37 11.89 2.79
N TYR A 44 -2.13 10.66 3.25
CA TYR A 44 -1.46 9.67 2.41
C TYR A 44 -1.95 8.27 2.74
N GLY A 45 -1.78 7.38 1.77
CA GLY A 45 -2.03 5.95 1.95
C GLY A 45 -0.73 5.17 1.85
N ALA A 46 -0.67 4.04 2.56
CA ALA A 46 0.47 3.11 2.49
C ALA A 46 0.02 1.83 1.80
N VAL A 47 0.75 1.41 0.77
CA VAL A 47 0.37 0.28 -0.08
C VAL A 47 1.52 -0.73 -0.16
N GLU A 48 1.20 -1.99 0.14
CA GLU A 48 2.06 -3.13 -0.13
C GLU A 48 1.53 -3.86 -1.37
N ILE A 49 2.43 -4.33 -2.20
CA ILE A 49 2.08 -5.03 -3.44
C ILE A 49 2.47 -6.49 -3.28
N LYS A 50 1.49 -7.39 -3.40
CA LYS A 50 1.69 -8.82 -3.17
C LYS A 50 0.96 -9.66 -4.20
N ILE A 51 1.64 -10.68 -4.72
CA ILE A 51 0.96 -11.73 -5.48
C ILE A 51 0.02 -12.45 -4.50
N ALA A 52 -1.23 -12.67 -4.92
CA ALA A 52 -2.27 -13.18 -4.03
C ALA A 52 -1.94 -14.58 -3.51
N SER A 53 -1.79 -14.70 -2.21
CA SER A 53 -1.70 -15.95 -1.46
C SER A 53 -1.90 -15.59 0.02
N ASP A 54 -2.34 -16.56 0.80
CA ASP A 54 -2.54 -16.32 2.24
C ASP A 54 -1.25 -15.87 2.91
N LYS A 55 -0.13 -16.51 2.57
CA LYS A 55 1.17 -16.16 3.13
C LYS A 55 1.59 -14.74 2.75
N ASN A 56 1.48 -14.39 1.48
CA ASN A 56 1.90 -13.06 1.01
C ASN A 56 1.04 -11.95 1.61
N ILE A 57 -0.26 -12.20 1.72
CA ILE A 57 -1.17 -11.22 2.33
C ILE A 57 -0.84 -11.06 3.82
N SER A 58 -0.59 -12.17 4.52
CA SER A 58 -0.18 -12.12 5.92
C SER A 58 1.12 -11.35 6.12
N ASP A 59 2.11 -11.57 5.24
CA ASP A 59 3.37 -10.83 5.26
C ASP A 59 3.14 -9.32 5.04
N GLY A 60 2.25 -8.97 4.12
CA GLY A 60 1.90 -7.58 3.85
C GLY A 60 1.22 -6.90 5.03
N ILE A 61 0.32 -7.62 5.70
CA ILE A 61 -0.35 -7.12 6.91
C ILE A 61 0.69 -6.84 8.00
N ALA A 62 1.60 -7.78 8.23
CA ALA A 62 2.67 -7.62 9.23
C ALA A 62 3.55 -6.40 8.92
N SER A 63 3.89 -6.21 7.65
CA SER A 63 4.69 -5.09 7.19
C SER A 63 4.00 -3.75 7.45
N LEU A 64 2.73 -3.64 7.08
CA LEU A 64 1.96 -2.42 7.29
C LEU A 64 1.74 -2.12 8.78
N ASN A 65 1.57 -3.15 9.60
CA ASN A 65 1.46 -2.97 11.04
C ASN A 65 2.78 -2.51 11.65
N SER A 66 3.91 -3.04 11.17
CA SER A 66 5.25 -2.59 11.60
C SER A 66 5.47 -1.13 11.23
N PHE A 67 5.03 -0.72 10.04
CA PHE A 67 5.12 0.66 9.60
C PHE A 67 4.34 1.59 10.55
N ASN A 68 3.11 1.25 10.88
CA ASN A 68 2.31 2.06 11.81
C ASN A 68 2.96 2.15 13.19
N ARG A 69 3.51 1.04 13.71
CA ARG A 69 4.21 1.07 15.00
C ARG A 69 5.40 2.01 14.97
N ARG A 70 6.18 1.97 13.88
CA ARG A 70 7.34 2.85 13.72
C ARG A 70 6.92 4.31 13.72
N LEU A 71 5.85 4.64 13.00
CA LEU A 71 5.34 5.99 12.93
C LEU A 71 4.87 6.49 14.30
N LYS A 72 4.13 5.65 15.04
CA LYS A 72 3.66 6.00 16.38
C LYS A 72 4.82 6.27 17.32
N ASN A 73 5.85 5.43 17.30
CA ASN A 73 7.02 5.59 18.15
C ASN A 73 7.78 6.87 17.83
N SER A 74 7.76 7.30 16.59
CA SER A 74 8.43 8.53 16.14
C SER A 74 7.51 9.75 16.15
N LYS A 75 6.27 9.59 16.59
CA LYS A 75 5.24 10.65 16.62
C LYS A 75 5.00 11.27 15.24
N LEU A 76 5.07 10.44 14.20
CA LEU A 76 4.82 10.85 12.83
C LEU A 76 3.37 10.58 12.44
N LYS A 77 2.89 11.29 11.43
CA LYS A 77 1.52 11.17 10.95
C LYS A 77 1.26 9.77 10.41
N LEU A 78 0.16 9.16 10.86
CA LEU A 78 -0.27 7.85 10.38
C LEU A 78 -0.94 7.97 9.02
N PRO A 79 -0.89 6.91 8.20
CA PRO A 79 -1.60 6.92 6.92
C PRO A 79 -3.11 6.99 7.13
N ALA A 80 -3.80 7.67 6.20
CA ALA A 80 -5.26 7.74 6.18
C ALA A 80 -5.87 6.39 5.82
N PHE A 81 -5.15 5.58 5.00
CA PHE A 81 -5.55 4.22 4.68
C PHE A 81 -4.30 3.35 4.46
N ARG A 82 -4.48 2.05 4.65
CA ARG A 82 -3.46 1.06 4.37
C ARG A 82 -4.07 -0.01 3.47
N MET A 83 -3.31 -0.45 2.47
CA MET A 83 -3.83 -1.35 1.45
C MET A 83 -2.80 -2.39 1.06
N ILE A 84 -3.26 -3.60 0.79
CA ILE A 84 -2.49 -4.62 0.08
C ILE A 84 -3.10 -4.74 -1.31
N LEU A 85 -2.33 -4.39 -2.31
CA LEU A 85 -2.73 -4.49 -3.72
C LEU A 85 -2.29 -5.84 -4.23
N THR A 86 -3.25 -6.69 -4.62
CA THR A 86 -2.99 -8.09 -4.97
C THR A 86 -3.21 -8.36 -6.45
N SER A 87 -2.71 -9.50 -6.91
CA SER A 87 -2.84 -9.91 -8.31
C SER A 87 -4.26 -10.32 -8.68
N HIS A 88 -5.05 -10.86 -7.74
CA HIS A 88 -6.44 -11.28 -7.98
C HIS A 88 -7.14 -11.48 -6.64
N GLY A 89 -8.45 -11.73 -6.69
CA GLY A 89 -9.25 -11.99 -5.51
C GLY A 89 -10.39 -10.98 -5.35
N SER A 90 -10.96 -10.95 -4.16
CA SER A 90 -12.07 -10.07 -3.82
C SER A 90 -11.58 -8.92 -2.92
N CYS A 91 -12.26 -7.78 -3.01
CA CYS A 91 -12.02 -6.68 -2.09
C CYS A 91 -12.53 -7.05 -0.70
N ARG A 92 -11.72 -6.78 0.32
CA ARG A 92 -12.14 -6.96 1.72
C ARG A 92 -11.30 -6.07 2.63
N LYS A 93 -11.73 -5.93 3.86
CA LYS A 93 -10.99 -5.19 4.88
C LYS A 93 -10.71 -6.13 6.06
N THR A 94 -9.48 -6.10 6.55
CA THR A 94 -9.07 -6.92 7.70
C THR A 94 -9.50 -6.28 9.01
N GLU A 95 -9.36 -7.03 10.12
CA GLU A 95 -9.60 -6.51 11.47
C GLU A 95 -8.70 -5.33 11.80
N ASP A 96 -7.51 -5.27 11.19
CA ASP A 96 -6.54 -4.20 11.39
C ASP A 96 -6.82 -2.97 10.51
N ASP A 97 -7.98 -2.89 9.88
CA ASP A 97 -8.37 -1.80 8.97
C ASP A 97 -7.41 -1.69 7.77
N ILE A 98 -6.93 -2.82 7.27
CA ILE A 98 -6.15 -2.88 6.04
C ILE A 98 -7.04 -3.37 4.91
N TYR A 99 -7.11 -2.59 3.82
CA TYR A 99 -7.87 -2.99 2.65
C TYR A 99 -7.05 -3.95 1.80
N ILE A 100 -7.68 -5.03 1.35
CA ILE A 100 -7.08 -5.96 0.41
C ILE A 100 -7.82 -5.79 -0.90
N VAL A 101 -7.12 -5.36 -1.93
CA VAL A 101 -7.71 -4.90 -3.19
C VAL A 101 -7.03 -5.58 -4.37
N PRO A 102 -7.77 -6.31 -5.20
CA PRO A 102 -7.17 -6.86 -6.43
C PRO A 102 -6.92 -5.75 -7.45
N ILE A 103 -5.84 -5.90 -8.22
CA ILE A 103 -5.37 -4.84 -9.11
C ILE A 103 -6.40 -4.42 -10.15
N ASN A 104 -7.28 -5.34 -10.56
CA ASN A 104 -8.29 -5.01 -11.57
C ASN A 104 -9.27 -3.93 -11.11
N VAL A 105 -9.36 -3.68 -9.80
CA VAL A 105 -10.21 -2.60 -9.25
C VAL A 105 -9.68 -1.22 -9.64
N LEU A 106 -8.37 -1.08 -9.88
CA LEU A 106 -7.75 0.18 -10.31
C LEU A 106 -8.00 0.50 -11.78
N ARG A 107 -8.58 -0.43 -12.51
CA ARG A 107 -8.83 -0.29 -13.95
C ARG A 107 -10.31 -0.10 -14.21
N ASP A 108 -10.60 0.63 -15.25
CA ASP A 108 -11.97 0.85 -15.71
C ASP A 108 -12.53 -0.39 -16.43
#